data_87ed8e2b907e6bb3aa192870f23f96e4
#
_entry.id   87ed8e2b907e6bb3aa192870f23f96e4
#
_cell.length_a   1.000
_cell.length_b   1.000
_cell.length_c   1.000
_cell.angle_alpha   90.00
_cell.angle_beta   90.00
_cell.angle_gamma   90.00
#
_symmetry.space_group_name_H-M   'P 1'
#
loop_
_entity.id
_entity.type
_entity.pdbx_description
1 polymer ?
#
loop_
_entity_poly.entity_id
_entity_poly.type
_entity_poly.pdbx_seq_one_letter_code
_entity_poly.pdbx_strand_id
1 'polypeptide(L)'
;MRFLFKTDYNQDIRIAKHSGYYWSYGVLLLLVLAAPLLLDSYYIGQMTQLYIVAIAGLGLMLLAGYTGLVSLGHAAFFGIGAYTEAVLTGAGLQLPFMEEPLVFSFVVAMPLAAIFAGIAGVVIGIPVLRLTGIYLAIATFAFAIVIEEVMSRWESVTNGYTGLLVDSIYIGDIDFSSGEPFYFLCLGLLILVILFSINLLRSPTGRAMMAIRDSEISAQSM
;
A
#
# COMPACT_ATOMS: atom_id res chain seq x y z
N MET A 1 -22.60 22.06 -18.45
CA MET A 1 -22.61 21.19 -17.24
C MET A 1 -24.04 20.73 -17.02
N ARG A 2 -24.35 19.43 -17.19
CA ARG A 2 -25.67 18.89 -16.81
C ARG A 2 -25.59 18.51 -15.33
N PHE A 3 -26.29 19.26 -14.48
CA PHE A 3 -26.50 18.88 -13.10
C PHE A 3 -27.42 17.64 -13.06
N LEU A 4 -26.85 16.45 -12.86
CA LEU A 4 -27.59 15.23 -12.62
C LEU A 4 -27.96 15.23 -11.14
N PHE A 5 -29.21 15.59 -10.84
CA PHE A 5 -29.76 15.39 -9.50
C PHE A 5 -29.81 13.88 -9.22
N LYS A 6 -29.10 13.47 -8.19
CA LYS A 6 -29.12 12.09 -7.74
C LYS A 6 -30.32 11.92 -6.79
N THR A 7 -31.26 11.08 -7.16
CA THR A 7 -32.49 10.83 -6.40
C THR A 7 -32.44 9.52 -5.63
N ASP A 8 -31.43 8.69 -5.86
CA ASP A 8 -31.30 7.37 -5.23
C ASP A 8 -29.87 7.08 -4.81
N TYR A 9 -29.69 6.49 -3.63
CA TYR A 9 -28.41 6.10 -3.04
C TYR A 9 -27.58 5.19 -3.97
N ASN A 10 -28.24 4.26 -4.66
CA ASN A 10 -27.59 3.38 -5.63
C ASN A 10 -26.96 4.12 -6.82
N GLN A 11 -27.42 5.32 -7.15
CA GLN A 11 -26.83 6.15 -8.22
C GLN A 11 -25.54 6.82 -7.76
N ASP A 12 -25.38 7.03 -6.45
CA ASP A 12 -24.17 7.64 -5.89
C ASP A 12 -23.02 6.64 -5.81
N ILE A 13 -23.33 5.37 -5.56
CA ILE A 13 -22.36 4.29 -5.38
C ILE A 13 -21.81 3.76 -6.72
N ARG A 14 -22.44 4.04 -7.86
CA ARG A 14 -21.98 3.53 -9.16
C ARG A 14 -20.64 4.11 -9.54
N ILE A 15 -19.63 3.23 -9.80
CA ILE A 15 -18.27 3.61 -10.25
C ILE A 15 -18.33 4.35 -11.57
N ALA A 16 -19.16 3.89 -12.49
CA ALA A 16 -19.30 4.48 -13.83
C ALA A 16 -20.67 5.12 -13.98
N LYS A 17 -20.70 6.46 -14.06
CA LYS A 17 -21.92 7.26 -14.22
C LYS A 17 -22.47 7.22 -15.63
N HIS A 18 -21.63 6.90 -16.63
CA HIS A 18 -21.97 6.87 -18.06
C HIS A 18 -21.27 5.69 -18.75
N SER A 19 -21.89 5.17 -19.79
CA SER A 19 -21.31 4.14 -20.67
C SER A 19 -19.90 4.49 -21.18
N GLY A 20 -19.60 5.77 -21.40
CA GLY A 20 -18.28 6.24 -21.81
C GLY A 20 -17.15 5.95 -20.83
N TYR A 21 -17.43 5.87 -19.51
CA TYR A 21 -16.41 5.52 -18.52
C TYR A 21 -15.95 4.07 -18.65
N TYR A 22 -16.86 3.15 -18.90
CA TYR A 22 -16.51 1.73 -19.13
C TYR A 22 -15.59 1.59 -20.35
N TRP A 23 -15.88 2.34 -21.42
CA TRP A 23 -15.06 2.33 -22.61
C TRP A 23 -13.67 2.90 -22.35
N SER A 24 -13.56 4.05 -21.67
CA SER A 24 -12.26 4.67 -21.36
C SER A 24 -11.41 3.82 -20.43
N TYR A 25 -12.00 3.23 -19.37
CA TYR A 25 -11.27 2.30 -18.49
C TYR A 25 -10.91 1.00 -19.20
N GLY A 26 -11.76 0.49 -20.07
CA GLY A 26 -11.48 -0.69 -20.89
C GLY A 26 -10.30 -0.46 -21.83
N VAL A 27 -10.28 0.68 -22.54
CA VAL A 27 -9.16 1.07 -23.41
C VAL A 27 -7.87 1.26 -22.59
N LEU A 28 -7.93 1.94 -21.46
CA LEU A 28 -6.77 2.11 -20.59
C LEU A 28 -6.22 0.75 -20.12
N LEU A 29 -7.08 -0.15 -19.65
CA LEU A 29 -6.68 -1.48 -19.22
C LEU A 29 -6.04 -2.27 -20.36
N LEU A 30 -6.62 -2.19 -21.56
CA LEU A 30 -6.08 -2.86 -22.75
C LEU A 30 -4.70 -2.30 -23.12
N LEU A 31 -4.52 -0.96 -23.10
CA LEU A 31 -3.23 -0.33 -23.35
C LEU A 31 -2.17 -0.74 -22.34
N VAL A 32 -2.53 -0.79 -21.05
CA VAL A 32 -1.62 -1.22 -19.98
C VAL A 32 -1.27 -2.70 -20.12
N LEU A 33 -2.21 -3.57 -20.44
CA LEU A 33 -1.94 -5.00 -20.68
C LEU A 33 -1.10 -5.24 -21.94
N ALA A 34 -1.24 -4.40 -22.96
CA ALA A 34 -0.46 -4.50 -24.20
C ALA A 34 0.91 -3.81 -24.09
N ALA A 35 1.16 -3.02 -23.06
CA ALA A 35 2.40 -2.26 -22.89
C ALA A 35 3.68 -3.12 -23.00
N PRO A 36 3.78 -4.33 -22.40
CA PRO A 36 4.97 -5.18 -22.55
C PRO A 36 5.26 -5.63 -23.99
N LEU A 37 4.24 -5.67 -24.86
CA LEU A 37 4.39 -6.04 -26.27
C LEU A 37 4.86 -4.87 -27.16
N LEU A 38 4.67 -3.63 -26.68
CA LEU A 38 4.88 -2.40 -27.45
C LEU A 38 6.08 -1.59 -26.99
N LEU A 39 6.52 -1.78 -25.74
CA LEU A 39 7.53 -0.96 -25.07
C LEU A 39 8.79 -1.76 -24.76
N ASP A 40 9.92 -1.08 -24.81
CA ASP A 40 11.22 -1.63 -24.41
C ASP A 40 11.29 -1.88 -22.90
N SER A 41 12.16 -2.79 -22.47
CA SER A 41 12.37 -3.15 -21.05
C SER A 41 12.60 -1.97 -20.14
N TYR A 42 13.22 -0.88 -20.62
CA TYR A 42 13.40 0.34 -19.85
C TYR A 42 12.07 0.97 -19.42
N TYR A 43 11.13 1.14 -20.35
CA TYR A 43 9.82 1.72 -20.05
C TYR A 43 8.95 0.80 -19.19
N ILE A 44 9.09 -0.52 -19.35
CA ILE A 44 8.41 -1.51 -18.51
C ILE A 44 8.89 -1.37 -17.06
N GLY A 45 10.20 -1.22 -16.84
CA GLY A 45 10.77 -0.97 -15.52
C GLY A 45 10.23 0.33 -14.89
N GLN A 46 10.15 1.42 -15.66
CA GLN A 46 9.61 2.70 -15.17
C GLN A 46 8.11 2.60 -14.81
N MET A 47 7.31 1.90 -15.61
CA MET A 47 5.90 1.66 -15.30
C MET A 47 5.73 0.80 -14.05
N THR A 48 6.55 -0.22 -13.88
CA THR A 48 6.55 -1.07 -12.68
C THR A 48 6.83 -0.24 -11.43
N GLN A 49 7.86 0.61 -11.48
CA GLN A 49 8.17 1.54 -10.39
C GLN A 49 6.99 2.49 -10.09
N LEU A 50 6.34 3.00 -11.13
CA LEU A 50 5.16 3.84 -10.99
C LEU A 50 4.01 3.11 -10.29
N TYR A 51 3.78 1.82 -10.59
CA TYR A 51 2.73 1.02 -9.92
C TYR A 51 3.03 0.83 -8.43
N ILE A 52 4.28 0.57 -8.06
CA ILE A 52 4.71 0.44 -6.66
C ILE A 52 4.45 1.76 -5.91
N VAL A 53 4.88 2.88 -6.47
CA VAL A 53 4.66 4.21 -5.88
C VAL A 53 3.18 4.57 -5.83
N ALA A 54 2.39 4.17 -6.85
CA ALA A 54 0.95 4.39 -6.87
C ALA A 54 0.23 3.62 -5.75
N ILE A 55 0.64 2.38 -5.45
CA ILE A 55 0.10 1.60 -4.32
C ILE A 55 0.34 2.35 -2.99
N ALA A 56 1.56 2.83 -2.77
CA ALA A 56 1.89 3.61 -1.58
C ALA A 56 1.08 4.92 -1.52
N GLY A 57 0.95 5.61 -2.67
CA GLY A 57 0.18 6.83 -2.82
C GLY A 57 -1.31 6.66 -2.55
N LEU A 58 -1.91 5.51 -2.95
CA LEU A 58 -3.29 5.17 -2.62
C LEU A 58 -3.52 5.05 -1.11
N GLY A 59 -2.59 4.43 -0.38
CA GLY A 59 -2.64 4.38 1.09
C GLY A 59 -2.61 5.78 1.71
N LEU A 60 -1.70 6.63 1.24
CA LEU A 60 -1.61 8.02 1.71
C LEU A 60 -2.86 8.84 1.32
N MET A 61 -3.43 8.61 0.14
CA MET A 61 -4.67 9.25 -0.31
C MET A 61 -5.86 8.88 0.59
N LEU A 62 -5.97 7.62 1.03
CA LEU A 62 -7.01 7.21 1.96
C LEU A 62 -6.86 7.93 3.30
N LEU A 63 -5.65 8.06 3.81
CA LEU A 63 -5.38 8.73 5.08
C LEU A 63 -5.54 10.25 4.96
N ALA A 64 -4.77 10.91 4.10
CA ALA A 64 -4.80 12.37 3.99
C ALA A 64 -6.02 12.91 3.24
N GLY A 65 -6.44 12.21 2.17
CA GLY A 65 -7.52 12.65 1.32
C GLY A 65 -8.91 12.43 1.91
N TYR A 66 -9.16 11.28 2.50
CA TYR A 66 -10.49 10.90 2.99
C TYR A 66 -10.70 11.09 4.48
N THR A 67 -9.65 11.00 5.32
CA THR A 67 -9.79 11.29 6.76
C THR A 67 -9.30 12.69 7.13
N GLY A 68 -8.59 13.39 6.23
CA GLY A 68 -8.02 14.71 6.52
C GLY A 68 -6.81 14.69 7.46
N LEU A 69 -6.30 13.51 7.79
CA LEU A 69 -5.17 13.34 8.70
C LEU A 69 -3.85 13.46 7.93
N VAL A 70 -3.07 14.50 8.22
CA VAL A 70 -1.74 14.68 7.61
C VAL A 70 -0.73 13.79 8.31
N SER A 71 -0.19 12.79 7.57
CA SER A 71 0.87 11.91 8.07
C SER A 71 2.11 12.03 7.20
N LEU A 72 3.23 12.36 7.81
CA LEU A 72 4.57 12.36 7.19
C LEU A 72 5.34 11.06 7.49
N GLY A 73 4.74 10.15 8.27
CA GLY A 73 5.34 8.88 8.67
C GLY A 73 5.04 7.69 7.75
N HIS A 74 4.35 7.91 6.63
CA HIS A 74 3.89 6.81 5.78
C HIS A 74 5.04 5.95 5.22
N ALA A 75 6.18 6.58 4.93
CA ALA A 75 7.40 5.91 4.47
C ALA A 75 7.93 4.86 5.46
N ALA A 76 7.76 5.10 6.78
CA ALA A 76 8.18 4.14 7.81
C ALA A 76 7.43 2.80 7.70
N PHE A 77 6.12 2.84 7.47
CA PHE A 77 5.32 1.62 7.30
C PHE A 77 5.67 0.88 6.02
N PHE A 78 5.99 1.62 4.96
CA PHE A 78 6.51 1.04 3.73
C PHE A 78 7.84 0.32 3.99
N GLY A 79 8.77 0.95 4.73
CA GLY A 79 10.02 0.35 5.17
C GLY A 79 9.82 -0.90 6.03
N ILE A 80 8.92 -0.86 7.03
CA ILE A 80 8.60 -2.03 7.88
C ILE A 80 8.11 -3.20 7.01
N GLY A 81 7.20 -2.95 6.07
CA GLY A 81 6.72 -3.98 5.15
C GLY A 81 7.84 -4.58 4.30
N ALA A 82 8.69 -3.74 3.70
CA ALA A 82 9.78 -4.18 2.84
C ALA A 82 10.82 -5.02 3.59
N TYR A 83 11.27 -4.57 4.77
CA TYR A 83 12.22 -5.32 5.60
C TYR A 83 11.62 -6.62 6.14
N THR A 84 10.34 -6.61 6.52
CA THR A 84 9.66 -7.83 6.97
C THR A 84 9.61 -8.88 5.85
N GLU A 85 9.27 -8.44 4.63
CA GLU A 85 9.25 -9.34 3.47
C GLU A 85 10.64 -9.87 3.17
N ALA A 86 11.67 -9.01 3.12
CA ALA A 86 13.04 -9.38 2.85
C ALA A 86 13.61 -10.38 3.89
N VAL A 87 13.27 -10.21 5.17
CA VAL A 87 13.67 -11.15 6.24
C VAL A 87 12.95 -12.49 6.07
N LEU A 88 11.66 -12.49 5.76
CA LEU A 88 10.88 -13.71 5.62
C LEU A 88 11.26 -14.54 4.40
N THR A 89 11.69 -13.90 3.30
CA THR A 89 12.05 -14.58 2.04
C THR A 89 13.52 -14.91 1.94
N GLY A 90 14.41 -14.09 2.48
CA GLY A 90 15.87 -14.24 2.36
C GLY A 90 16.51 -14.85 3.61
N ALA A 91 16.65 -14.05 4.67
CA ALA A 91 17.34 -14.51 5.90
C ALA A 91 16.56 -15.60 6.66
N GLY A 92 15.25 -15.67 6.47
CA GLY A 92 14.36 -16.54 7.22
C GLY A 92 14.16 -16.11 8.67
N LEU A 93 13.07 -16.57 9.27
CA LEU A 93 12.78 -16.31 10.67
C LEU A 93 13.54 -17.28 11.55
N GLN A 94 14.58 -16.83 12.27
CA GLN A 94 15.28 -17.61 13.26
C GLN A 94 14.49 -17.68 14.55
N LEU A 95 13.82 -18.79 14.79
CA LEU A 95 13.13 -19.03 16.07
C LEU A 95 14.05 -19.80 17.02
N PRO A 96 14.07 -19.44 18.34
CA PRO A 96 14.96 -20.04 19.32
C PRO A 96 14.75 -21.55 19.54
N PHE A 97 13.70 -22.12 18.92
CA PHE A 97 13.35 -23.54 19.01
C PHE A 97 13.59 -24.32 17.72
N MET A 98 14.09 -23.68 16.65
CA MET A 98 14.32 -24.32 15.34
C MET A 98 15.80 -24.18 14.97
N GLU A 99 16.40 -25.29 14.52
CA GLU A 99 17.79 -25.33 14.07
C GLU A 99 17.99 -24.66 12.70
N GLU A 100 16.94 -24.69 11.87
CA GLU A 100 16.97 -24.04 10.54
C GLU A 100 16.00 -22.83 10.49
N PRO A 101 16.39 -21.75 9.79
CA PRO A 101 15.52 -20.58 9.62
C PRO A 101 14.30 -20.95 8.76
N LEU A 102 13.13 -20.49 9.18
CA LEU A 102 11.90 -20.61 8.39
C LEU A 102 11.92 -19.60 7.25
N VAL A 103 12.14 -20.07 6.03
CA VAL A 103 12.05 -19.27 4.81
C VAL A 103 10.66 -19.47 4.20
N PHE A 104 9.97 -18.37 3.95
CA PHE A 104 8.65 -18.39 3.36
C PHE A 104 8.72 -18.05 1.86
N SER A 105 7.84 -18.69 1.08
CA SER A 105 7.63 -18.26 -0.30
C SER A 105 7.09 -16.83 -0.34
N PHE A 106 7.47 -16.06 -1.36
CA PHE A 106 7.02 -14.69 -1.60
C PHE A 106 5.49 -14.53 -1.46
N VAL A 107 4.71 -15.49 -1.98
CA VAL A 107 3.23 -15.46 -1.92
C VAL A 107 2.70 -15.45 -0.48
N VAL A 108 3.43 -16.05 0.47
CA VAL A 108 3.07 -16.09 1.89
C VAL A 108 3.72 -14.93 2.65
N ALA A 109 4.96 -14.60 2.32
CA ALA A 109 5.72 -13.54 2.97
C ALA A 109 5.08 -12.16 2.77
N MET A 110 4.61 -11.86 1.57
CA MET A 110 4.00 -10.58 1.22
C MET A 110 2.72 -10.26 2.04
N PRO A 111 1.71 -11.15 2.18
CA PRO A 111 0.58 -10.90 3.07
C PRO A 111 1.00 -10.80 4.54
N LEU A 112 1.96 -11.59 4.99
CA LEU A 112 2.49 -11.48 6.35
C LEU A 112 3.16 -10.13 6.59
N ALA A 113 3.99 -9.66 5.66
CA ALA A 113 4.62 -8.34 5.73
C ALA A 113 3.57 -7.21 5.80
N ALA A 114 2.48 -7.32 5.01
CA ALA A 114 1.37 -6.39 5.07
C ALA A 114 0.66 -6.39 6.44
N ILE A 115 0.46 -7.57 7.05
CA ILE A 115 -0.11 -7.71 8.40
C ILE A 115 0.82 -7.08 9.44
N PHE A 116 2.13 -7.35 9.39
CA PHE A 116 3.11 -6.76 10.31
C PHE A 116 3.15 -5.23 10.20
N ALA A 117 3.19 -4.69 8.99
CA ALA A 117 3.11 -3.25 8.78
C ALA A 117 1.77 -2.67 9.29
N GLY A 118 0.67 -3.39 9.11
CA GLY A 118 -0.64 -3.03 9.64
C GLY A 118 -0.68 -3.02 11.17
N ILE A 119 -0.12 -4.04 11.83
CA ILE A 119 -0.01 -4.11 13.30
C ILE A 119 0.84 -2.93 13.82
N ALA A 120 1.99 -2.66 13.21
CA ALA A 120 2.80 -1.50 13.54
C ALA A 120 2.01 -0.19 13.38
N GLY A 121 1.21 -0.08 12.31
CA GLY A 121 0.32 1.04 12.08
C GLY A 121 -0.73 1.23 13.18
N VAL A 122 -1.32 0.15 13.68
CA VAL A 122 -2.28 0.20 14.80
C VAL A 122 -1.58 0.59 16.10
N VAL A 123 -0.46 -0.05 16.43
CA VAL A 123 0.29 0.20 17.69
C VAL A 123 0.71 1.65 17.79
N ILE A 124 1.16 2.24 16.70
CA ILE A 124 1.63 3.63 16.66
C ILE A 124 0.48 4.60 16.43
N GLY A 125 -0.50 4.20 15.62
CA GLY A 125 -1.67 5.02 15.33
C GLY A 125 -2.47 5.37 16.58
N ILE A 126 -2.67 4.43 17.52
CA ILE A 126 -3.46 4.67 18.74
C ILE A 126 -2.95 5.88 19.55
N PRO A 127 -1.65 5.99 19.91
CA PRO A 127 -1.16 7.15 20.62
C PRO A 127 -1.10 8.42 19.76
N VAL A 128 -0.75 8.28 18.49
CA VAL A 128 -0.56 9.41 17.56
C VAL A 128 -1.89 10.07 17.18
N LEU A 129 -2.98 9.32 17.07
CA LEU A 129 -4.33 9.84 16.80
C LEU A 129 -4.91 10.70 17.94
N ARG A 130 -4.27 10.73 19.10
CA ARG A 130 -4.63 11.68 20.18
C ARG A 130 -4.15 13.10 19.90
N LEU A 131 -3.27 13.27 18.92
CA LEU A 131 -2.74 14.55 18.48
C LEU A 131 -3.55 15.07 17.30
N THR A 132 -3.74 16.37 17.21
CA THR A 132 -4.52 17.00 16.16
C THR A 132 -3.69 17.97 15.32
N GLY A 133 -4.06 18.12 14.07
CA GLY A 133 -3.47 19.13 13.17
C GLY A 133 -1.97 18.94 12.96
N ILE A 134 -1.20 20.01 13.15
CA ILE A 134 0.24 20.04 12.89
C ILE A 134 1.04 19.12 13.83
N TYR A 135 0.57 18.92 15.07
CA TYR A 135 1.25 18.05 16.03
C TYR A 135 1.22 16.58 15.59
N LEU A 136 0.13 16.15 14.94
CA LEU A 136 0.03 14.83 14.33
C LEU A 136 1.09 14.65 13.22
N ALA A 137 1.25 15.64 12.34
CA ALA A 137 2.24 15.59 11.26
C ALA A 137 3.68 15.51 11.81
N ILE A 138 4.00 16.32 12.83
CA ILE A 138 5.33 16.30 13.47
C ILE A 138 5.61 14.96 14.16
N ALA A 139 4.62 14.42 14.91
CA ALA A 139 4.77 13.14 15.60
C ALA A 139 4.98 11.98 14.61
N THR A 140 4.23 11.95 13.49
CA THR A 140 4.41 10.92 12.45
C THR A 140 5.75 11.06 11.73
N PHE A 141 6.24 12.29 11.53
CA PHE A 141 7.57 12.54 10.97
C PHE A 141 8.69 12.07 11.91
N ALA A 142 8.60 12.42 13.21
CA ALA A 142 9.55 11.95 14.21
C ALA A 142 9.58 10.40 14.27
N PHE A 143 8.41 9.77 14.20
CA PHE A 143 8.31 8.32 14.11
C PHE A 143 9.05 7.76 12.88
N ALA A 144 8.90 8.38 11.70
CA ALA A 144 9.60 7.93 10.49
C ALA A 144 11.11 7.94 10.67
N ILE A 145 11.66 9.01 11.28
CA ILE A 145 13.10 9.12 11.57
C ILE A 145 13.55 8.03 12.55
N VAL A 146 12.76 7.77 13.61
CA VAL A 146 13.09 6.72 14.58
C VAL A 146 13.11 5.34 13.91
N ILE A 147 12.14 5.02 13.07
CA ILE A 147 12.10 3.74 12.36
C ILE A 147 13.27 3.61 11.38
N GLU A 148 13.60 4.67 10.64
CA GLU A 148 14.77 4.68 9.75
C GLU A 148 16.06 4.41 10.53
N GLU A 149 16.24 5.05 11.67
CA GLU A 149 17.41 4.85 12.52
C GLU A 149 17.46 3.44 13.10
N VAL A 150 16.32 2.90 13.56
CA VAL A 150 16.23 1.51 14.04
C VAL A 150 16.60 0.54 12.93
N MET A 151 16.05 0.70 11.72
CA MET A 151 16.36 -0.16 10.58
C MET A 151 17.82 -0.09 10.18
N SER A 152 18.44 1.09 10.25
CA SER A 152 19.84 1.30 9.89
C SER A 152 20.84 0.75 10.90
N ARG A 153 20.41 0.57 12.17
CA ARG A 153 21.30 0.11 13.25
C ARG A 153 21.03 -1.30 13.74
N TRP A 154 19.92 -1.92 13.34
CA TRP A 154 19.57 -3.25 13.82
C TRP A 154 20.29 -4.35 13.03
N GLU A 155 21.60 -4.48 13.25
CA GLU A 155 22.46 -5.39 12.49
C GLU A 155 21.98 -6.84 12.48
N SER A 156 21.42 -7.33 13.60
CA SER A 156 20.99 -8.73 13.70
C SER A 156 19.75 -9.09 12.85
N VAL A 157 18.94 -8.12 12.42
CA VAL A 157 17.70 -8.38 11.67
C VAL A 157 17.74 -7.74 10.30
N THR A 158 18.20 -6.50 10.20
CA THR A 158 18.20 -5.72 8.95
C THR A 158 19.56 -5.70 8.25
N ASN A 159 20.59 -6.31 8.86
CA ASN A 159 21.99 -6.20 8.44
C ASN A 159 22.52 -4.74 8.48
N GLY A 160 21.85 -3.87 9.20
CA GLY A 160 22.22 -2.48 9.44
C GLY A 160 22.35 -1.66 8.16
N TYR A 161 23.43 -0.87 8.07
CA TYR A 161 23.72 -0.01 6.91
C TYR A 161 24.06 -0.77 5.62
N THR A 162 24.42 -2.06 5.70
CA THR A 162 24.67 -2.87 4.51
C THR A 162 23.40 -3.32 3.81
N GLY A 163 22.29 -3.34 4.54
CA GLY A 163 20.98 -3.74 4.03
C GLY A 163 20.85 -5.24 3.76
N LEU A 164 19.68 -5.67 3.39
CA LEU A 164 19.37 -7.05 2.99
C LEU A 164 19.35 -7.16 1.47
N LEU A 165 20.00 -8.19 0.95
CA LEU A 165 19.83 -8.60 -0.43
C LEU A 165 18.57 -9.47 -0.49
N VAL A 166 17.64 -9.08 -1.35
CA VAL A 166 16.42 -9.84 -1.59
C VAL A 166 16.70 -10.82 -2.71
N ASP A 167 16.42 -12.10 -2.46
CA ASP A 167 16.55 -13.14 -3.45
C ASP A 167 15.51 -12.99 -4.57
N SER A 168 15.77 -13.68 -5.69
CA SER A 168 14.85 -13.70 -6.82
C SER A 168 13.47 -14.22 -6.42
N ILE A 169 12.42 -13.54 -6.89
CA ILE A 169 11.04 -13.90 -6.59
C ILE A 169 10.62 -15.05 -7.52
N TYR A 170 10.45 -16.24 -6.96
CA TYR A 170 9.92 -17.41 -7.68
C TYR A 170 8.50 -17.72 -7.21
N ILE A 171 7.60 -17.92 -8.17
CA ILE A 171 6.24 -18.44 -7.92
C ILE A 171 6.07 -19.67 -8.80
N GLY A 172 6.25 -20.85 -8.22
CA GLY A 172 6.39 -22.10 -8.97
C GLY A 172 7.64 -22.09 -9.83
N ASP A 173 7.50 -22.34 -11.12
CA ASP A 173 8.61 -22.38 -12.10
C ASP A 173 8.86 -21.02 -12.80
N ILE A 174 8.11 -19.97 -12.45
CA ILE A 174 8.19 -18.67 -13.10
C ILE A 174 9.03 -17.73 -12.24
N ASP A 175 10.05 -17.12 -12.86
CA ASP A 175 10.87 -16.06 -12.24
C ASP A 175 10.17 -14.71 -12.40
N PHE A 176 9.79 -14.12 -11.26
CA PHE A 176 9.16 -12.80 -11.16
C PHE A 176 10.14 -11.70 -10.74
N SER A 177 11.45 -11.94 -10.75
CA SER A 177 12.44 -10.98 -10.25
C SER A 177 12.59 -9.76 -11.13
N SER A 178 12.31 -9.88 -12.42
CA SER A 178 12.50 -8.78 -13.38
C SER A 178 11.68 -8.98 -14.65
N GLY A 179 11.55 -7.88 -15.41
CA GLY A 179 10.93 -7.89 -16.71
C GLY A 179 9.40 -7.96 -16.69
N GLU A 180 8.85 -8.62 -17.70
CA GLU A 180 7.41 -8.69 -17.93
C GLU A 180 6.62 -9.38 -16.79
N PRO A 181 7.08 -10.52 -16.21
CA PRO A 181 6.35 -11.15 -15.11
C PRO A 181 6.19 -10.24 -13.90
N PHE A 182 7.23 -9.50 -13.51
CA PHE A 182 7.20 -8.57 -12.40
C PHE A 182 6.26 -7.39 -12.66
N TYR A 183 6.22 -6.90 -13.91
CA TYR A 183 5.27 -5.88 -14.34
C TYR A 183 3.82 -6.32 -14.12
N PHE A 184 3.45 -7.52 -14.56
CA PHE A 184 2.08 -8.04 -14.40
C PHE A 184 1.73 -8.30 -12.94
N LEU A 185 2.69 -8.72 -12.12
CA LEU A 185 2.51 -8.89 -10.69
C LEU A 185 2.19 -7.55 -10.02
N CYS A 186 2.99 -6.52 -10.27
CA CYS A 186 2.77 -5.18 -9.71
C CYS A 186 1.46 -4.55 -10.22
N LEU A 187 1.12 -4.75 -11.49
CA LEU A 187 -0.15 -4.31 -12.06
C LEU A 187 -1.34 -5.00 -11.39
N GLY A 188 -1.27 -6.32 -11.19
CA GLY A 188 -2.31 -7.09 -10.52
C GLY A 188 -2.53 -6.61 -9.07
N LEU A 189 -1.45 -6.37 -8.34
CA LEU A 189 -1.50 -5.80 -6.99
C LEU A 189 -2.10 -4.40 -6.97
N LEU A 190 -1.72 -3.53 -7.91
CA LEU A 190 -2.29 -2.19 -8.03
C LEU A 190 -3.81 -2.26 -8.25
N ILE A 191 -4.27 -3.11 -9.17
CA ILE A 191 -5.70 -3.29 -9.43
C ILE A 191 -6.41 -3.79 -8.17
N LEU A 192 -5.85 -4.76 -7.46
CA LEU A 192 -6.39 -5.29 -6.22
C LEU A 192 -6.52 -4.19 -5.15
N VAL A 193 -5.49 -3.38 -4.96
CA VAL A 193 -5.50 -2.26 -4.00
C VAL A 193 -6.52 -1.19 -4.41
N ILE A 194 -6.66 -0.87 -5.70
CA ILE A 194 -7.68 0.05 -6.20
C ILE A 194 -9.09 -0.48 -5.88
N LEU A 195 -9.37 -1.75 -6.19
CA LEU A 195 -10.67 -2.36 -5.91
C LEU A 195 -10.96 -2.41 -4.40
N PHE A 196 -9.97 -2.75 -3.59
CA PHE A 196 -10.08 -2.72 -2.13
C PHE A 196 -10.40 -1.30 -1.64
N SER A 197 -9.68 -0.29 -2.12
CA SER A 197 -9.88 1.11 -1.75
C SER A 197 -11.28 1.61 -2.13
N ILE A 198 -11.76 1.28 -3.32
CA ILE A 198 -13.12 1.63 -3.76
C ILE A 198 -14.17 0.95 -2.88
N ASN A 199 -14.00 -0.33 -2.55
CA ASN A 199 -14.92 -1.06 -1.68
C ASN A 199 -14.90 -0.50 -0.26
N LEU A 200 -13.71 -0.16 0.26
CA LEU A 200 -13.58 0.47 1.58
C LEU A 200 -14.31 1.81 1.64
N LEU A 201 -14.14 2.68 0.64
CA LEU A 201 -14.79 3.98 0.59
C LEU A 201 -16.32 3.90 0.48
N ARG A 202 -16.85 2.82 -0.08
CA ARG A 202 -18.30 2.56 -0.16
C ARG A 202 -18.89 1.96 1.11
N SER A 203 -18.05 1.39 1.96
CA SER A 203 -18.46 0.78 3.21
C SER A 203 -18.90 1.84 4.26
N PRO A 204 -19.54 1.42 5.34
CA PRO A 204 -19.82 2.31 6.47
C PRO A 204 -18.55 2.96 7.02
N THR A 205 -17.43 2.23 7.03
CA THR A 205 -16.12 2.74 7.47
C THR A 205 -15.64 3.91 6.60
N GLY A 206 -15.78 3.81 5.27
CA GLY A 206 -15.41 4.89 4.37
C GLY A 206 -16.25 6.15 4.58
N ARG A 207 -17.55 6.00 4.87
CA ARG A 207 -18.41 7.14 5.23
C ARG A 207 -17.99 7.77 6.56
N ALA A 208 -17.63 6.97 7.55
CA ALA A 208 -17.11 7.45 8.82
C ALA A 208 -15.79 8.24 8.63
N MET A 209 -14.89 7.75 7.76
CA MET A 209 -13.66 8.48 7.39
C MET A 209 -13.97 9.88 6.83
N MET A 210 -14.90 9.99 5.89
CA MET A 210 -15.30 11.28 5.32
C MET A 210 -15.96 12.20 6.35
N ALA A 211 -16.80 11.63 7.24
CA ALA A 211 -17.41 12.41 8.33
C ALA A 211 -16.38 13.00 9.31
N ILE A 212 -15.35 12.23 9.66
CA ILE A 212 -14.24 12.70 10.51
C ILE A 212 -13.50 13.86 9.84
N ARG A 213 -13.28 13.80 8.54
CA ARG A 213 -12.65 14.88 7.78
C ARG A 213 -13.44 16.18 7.85
N ASP A 214 -14.76 16.12 7.76
CA ASP A 214 -15.61 17.30 7.75
C ASP A 214 -15.76 17.90 9.16
N SER A 215 -15.97 17.05 10.18
CA SER A 215 -16.02 17.48 11.59
C SER A 215 -15.92 16.24 12.50
N GLU A 216 -14.85 16.17 13.28
CA GLU A 216 -14.63 15.10 14.26
C GLU A 216 -15.74 15.06 15.32
N ILE A 217 -16.19 16.24 15.77
CA ILE A 217 -17.26 16.38 16.77
C ILE A 217 -18.59 15.86 16.24
N SER A 218 -18.91 16.20 14.97
CA SER A 218 -20.14 15.72 14.34
C SER A 218 -20.10 14.22 14.05
N ALA A 219 -18.94 13.67 13.69
CA ALA A 219 -18.77 12.25 13.47
C ALA A 219 -18.99 11.42 14.74
N GLN A 220 -18.58 11.93 15.92
CA GLN A 220 -18.80 11.28 17.21
C GLN A 220 -20.29 11.28 17.63
N SER A 221 -21.10 12.18 17.11
CA SER A 221 -22.53 12.27 17.41
C SER A 221 -23.42 11.37 16.54
N MET A 222 -22.88 10.78 15.49
CA MET A 222 -23.57 9.86 14.57
C MET A 222 -23.27 8.40 14.91
#